data_b8fc33e6bd3e7b60f85f2812e4fdb9f9
#
_entry.id   b8fc33e6bd3e7b60f85f2812e4fdb9f9
#
_cell.length_a   1.000
_cell.length_b   1.000
_cell.length_c   1.000
_cell.angle_alpha   90.00
_cell.angle_beta   90.00
_cell.angle_gamma   90.00
#
_symmetry.space_group_name_H-M   'P 1'
#
loop_
_entity.id
_entity.type
_entity.pdbx_description
1 polymer ?
#
loop_
_entity_poly.entity_id
_entity_poly.type
_entity_poly.pdbx_seq_one_letter_code
_entity_poly.pdbx_strand_id
1 'polypeptide(L)'
;FYPDIPVLIHNADSQMIGKNSYKIQKEELDAIGFSDFLSAVNALPSADCFLEDKKTLFDCMDHFSAGLSEKVKNSLKNWKILHTPGHTMGSVCLYNESEKLLLSGDTVFYGSYGRTDLGGSEVLMMQSLKKLKQDVDGKTLVYPGHDYCGFKMDEFFF
;
A
#
# COMPACT_ATOMS: atom_id res chain seq x y z
N PHE A 1 -6.42 14.05 10.79
CA PHE A 1 -6.66 14.01 9.32
C PHE A 1 -6.49 15.40 8.73
N TYR A 2 -5.98 15.44 7.50
CA TYR A 2 -5.85 16.65 6.71
C TYR A 2 -7.02 16.66 5.72
N PRO A 3 -8.08 17.48 5.90
CA PRO A 3 -9.32 17.40 5.13
C PRO A 3 -9.15 17.70 3.65
N ASP A 4 -8.06 18.37 3.28
CA ASP A 4 -7.77 18.79 1.90
C ASP A 4 -6.83 17.81 1.15
N ILE A 5 -6.45 16.68 1.79
CA ILE A 5 -5.58 15.69 1.16
C ILE A 5 -6.42 14.46 0.77
N PRO A 6 -6.44 14.07 -0.50
CA PRO A 6 -7.22 12.92 -0.96
C PRO A 6 -6.70 11.60 -0.34
N VAL A 7 -7.63 10.74 0.00
CA VAL A 7 -7.36 9.39 0.53
C VAL A 7 -7.45 8.40 -0.63
N LEU A 8 -6.35 7.69 -0.85
CA LEU A 8 -6.24 6.69 -1.92
C LEU A 8 -6.13 5.29 -1.31
N ILE A 9 -6.83 4.32 -1.90
CA ILE A 9 -6.77 2.92 -1.51
C ILE A 9 -7.02 2.04 -2.74
N HIS A 10 -6.52 0.82 -2.76
CA HIS A 10 -6.93 -0.14 -3.78
C HIS A 10 -8.38 -0.60 -3.53
N ASN A 11 -9.16 -0.77 -4.59
CA ASN A 11 -10.60 -1.06 -4.47
C ASN A 11 -10.90 -2.32 -3.64
N ALA A 12 -10.02 -3.33 -3.66
CA ALA A 12 -10.21 -4.56 -2.89
C ALA A 12 -10.23 -4.34 -1.36
N ASP A 13 -9.58 -3.26 -0.88
CA ASP A 13 -9.55 -2.90 0.54
C ASP A 13 -10.43 -1.67 0.85
N SER A 14 -11.20 -1.18 -0.11
CA SER A 14 -11.99 0.06 0.05
C SER A 14 -12.96 0.04 1.22
N GLN A 15 -13.43 -1.15 1.61
CA GLN A 15 -14.33 -1.33 2.74
C GLN A 15 -13.61 -1.31 4.10
N MET A 16 -12.27 -1.39 4.13
CA MET A 16 -11.46 -1.31 5.35
C MET A 16 -11.44 0.10 5.95
N ILE A 17 -11.90 1.11 5.20
CA ILE A 17 -12.00 2.51 5.62
C ILE A 17 -13.43 3.03 5.39
N GLY A 18 -13.74 4.22 5.93
CA GLY A 18 -15.06 4.82 5.81
C GLY A 18 -16.10 4.23 6.77
N LYS A 19 -17.37 4.46 6.49
CA LYS A 19 -18.50 4.14 7.40
C LYS A 19 -18.64 2.66 7.78
N ASN A 20 -18.17 1.75 6.95
CA ASN A 20 -18.30 0.31 7.17
C ASN A 20 -17.05 -0.33 7.82
N SER A 21 -15.98 0.42 7.98
CA SER A 21 -14.69 -0.07 8.48
C SER A 21 -14.81 -0.77 9.83
N TYR A 22 -15.56 -0.21 10.75
CA TYR A 22 -15.78 -0.82 12.06
C TYR A 22 -16.35 -2.24 11.98
N LYS A 23 -17.38 -2.44 11.16
CA LYS A 23 -18.05 -3.76 11.05
C LYS A 23 -17.11 -4.82 10.48
N ILE A 24 -16.25 -4.42 9.55
CA ILE A 24 -15.34 -5.34 8.85
C ILE A 24 -14.12 -5.66 9.71
N GLN A 25 -13.53 -4.64 10.34
CA GLN A 25 -12.29 -4.81 11.10
C GLN A 25 -12.50 -5.29 12.54
N LYS A 26 -13.73 -5.22 13.05
CA LYS A 26 -14.00 -5.57 14.45
C LYS A 26 -13.56 -6.99 14.82
N GLU A 27 -13.91 -7.97 14.02
CA GLU A 27 -13.58 -9.37 14.30
C GLU A 27 -12.08 -9.63 14.25
N GLU A 28 -11.39 -9.00 13.30
CA GLU A 28 -9.94 -9.12 13.14
C GLU A 28 -9.20 -8.46 14.30
N LEU A 29 -9.57 -7.23 14.65
CA LEU A 29 -8.96 -6.48 15.75
C LEU A 29 -9.22 -7.15 17.12
N ASP A 30 -10.43 -7.68 17.34
CA ASP A 30 -10.76 -8.43 18.55
C ASP A 30 -9.91 -9.71 18.65
N ALA A 31 -9.73 -10.42 17.53
CA ALA A 31 -8.95 -11.66 17.48
C ALA A 31 -7.46 -11.48 17.84
N ILE A 32 -6.90 -10.32 17.55
CA ILE A 32 -5.49 -9.99 17.85
C ILE A 32 -5.31 -9.14 19.13
N GLY A 33 -6.41 -8.89 19.86
CA GLY A 33 -6.36 -8.17 21.14
C GLY A 33 -6.22 -6.63 21.01
N PHE A 34 -6.57 -6.07 19.85
CA PHE A 34 -6.49 -4.63 19.57
C PHE A 34 -7.86 -3.94 19.52
N SER A 35 -8.84 -4.41 20.30
CA SER A 35 -10.19 -3.84 20.36
C SER A 35 -10.21 -2.34 20.69
N ASP A 36 -9.23 -1.82 21.41
CA ASP A 36 -9.12 -0.39 21.73
C ASP A 36 -8.95 0.50 20.50
N PHE A 37 -8.39 -0.04 19.40
CA PHE A 37 -8.26 0.68 18.12
C PHE A 37 -9.57 0.84 17.35
N LEU A 38 -10.64 0.13 17.73
CA LEU A 38 -11.94 0.19 17.05
C LEU A 38 -12.53 1.60 17.01
N SER A 39 -12.27 2.42 18.04
CA SER A 39 -12.72 3.81 18.05
C SER A 39 -12.04 4.65 16.97
N ALA A 40 -10.76 4.41 16.71
CA ALA A 40 -10.00 5.09 15.66
C ALA A 40 -10.45 4.66 14.26
N VAL A 41 -10.79 3.37 14.07
CA VAL A 41 -11.30 2.84 12.81
C VAL A 41 -12.61 3.51 12.38
N ASN A 42 -13.48 3.81 13.32
CA ASN A 42 -14.76 4.50 13.03
C ASN A 42 -14.58 5.94 12.50
N ALA A 43 -13.44 6.55 12.72
CA ALA A 43 -13.15 7.92 12.29
C ALA A 43 -12.39 7.97 10.95
N LEU A 44 -12.13 6.83 10.30
CA LEU A 44 -11.43 6.81 9.03
C LEU A 44 -12.30 7.40 7.92
N PRO A 45 -11.75 8.29 7.06
CA PRO A 45 -12.45 8.82 5.92
C PRO A 45 -12.76 7.73 4.89
N SER A 46 -13.72 7.97 4.02
CA SER A 46 -13.89 7.14 2.82
C SER A 46 -12.78 7.42 1.80
N ALA A 47 -12.54 6.48 0.90
CA ALA A 47 -11.62 6.71 -0.21
C ALA A 47 -12.17 7.80 -1.17
N ASP A 48 -11.28 8.66 -1.62
CA ASP A 48 -11.55 9.65 -2.67
C ASP A 48 -11.18 9.11 -4.06
N CYS A 49 -10.15 8.28 -4.12
CA CYS A 49 -9.65 7.67 -5.36
C CYS A 49 -9.25 6.21 -5.14
N PHE A 50 -9.25 5.44 -6.23
CA PHE A 50 -8.79 4.07 -6.21
C PHE A 50 -7.44 3.91 -6.92
N LEU A 51 -6.52 3.22 -6.24
CA LEU A 51 -5.24 2.82 -6.81
C LEU A 51 -5.46 1.64 -7.77
N GLU A 52 -4.84 1.70 -8.94
CA GLU A 52 -4.93 0.68 -9.97
C GLU A 52 -3.53 0.19 -10.38
N ASP A 53 -3.38 -1.14 -10.56
CA ASP A 53 -2.11 -1.76 -10.96
C ASP A 53 -1.55 -1.14 -12.25
N LYS A 54 -0.25 -0.90 -12.27
CA LYS A 54 0.52 -0.33 -13.40
C LYS A 54 0.21 1.12 -13.76
N LYS A 55 -0.76 1.76 -13.12
CA LYS A 55 -0.96 3.20 -13.23
C LYS A 55 0.03 3.97 -12.36
N THR A 56 0.16 5.28 -12.61
CA THR A 56 0.88 6.19 -11.73
C THR A 56 -0.06 6.77 -10.67
N LEU A 57 0.51 7.31 -9.59
CA LEU A 57 -0.31 8.06 -8.62
C LEU A 57 -1.06 9.22 -9.29
N PHE A 58 -0.43 9.87 -10.27
CA PHE A 58 -1.08 10.96 -11.02
C PHE A 58 -2.31 10.46 -11.79
N ASP A 59 -2.24 9.31 -12.46
CA ASP A 59 -3.35 8.76 -13.24
C ASP A 59 -4.56 8.41 -12.37
N CYS A 60 -4.31 7.98 -11.11
CA CYS A 60 -5.38 7.62 -10.19
C CYS A 60 -6.06 8.83 -9.52
N MET A 61 -5.44 10.01 -9.56
CA MET A 61 -5.93 11.20 -8.90
C MET A 61 -5.99 12.45 -9.81
N ASP A 62 -6.13 12.26 -11.11
CA ASP A 62 -6.06 13.35 -12.10
C ASP A 62 -7.11 14.44 -11.84
N HIS A 63 -8.31 14.08 -11.38
CA HIS A 63 -9.37 15.03 -11.03
C HIS A 63 -9.06 15.89 -9.79
N PHE A 64 -8.10 15.51 -8.95
CA PHE A 64 -7.56 16.35 -7.88
C PHE A 64 -6.36 17.21 -8.34
N SER A 65 -5.93 17.05 -9.59
CA SER A 65 -4.69 17.66 -10.08
C SER A 65 -4.80 19.15 -10.40
N ALA A 66 -6.01 19.72 -10.51
CA ALA A 66 -6.23 21.09 -10.99
C ALA A 66 -5.51 22.18 -10.16
N GLY A 67 -5.33 21.96 -8.84
CA GLY A 67 -4.63 22.88 -7.95
C GLY A 67 -3.14 22.57 -7.73
N LEU A 68 -2.62 21.50 -8.32
CA LEU A 68 -1.25 21.07 -8.08
C LEU A 68 -0.25 21.79 -8.99
N SER A 69 0.92 22.15 -8.44
CA SER A 69 2.03 22.67 -9.25
C SER A 69 2.57 21.59 -10.21
N GLU A 70 3.15 21.99 -11.33
CA GLU A 70 3.77 21.06 -12.30
C GLU A 70 4.87 20.19 -11.65
N LYS A 71 5.60 20.73 -10.67
CA LYS A 71 6.59 19.96 -9.90
C LYS A 71 5.94 18.78 -9.18
N VAL A 72 4.80 18.99 -8.52
CA VAL A 72 4.06 17.94 -7.82
C VAL A 72 3.46 16.94 -8.80
N LYS A 73 2.85 17.39 -9.88
CA LYS A 73 2.32 16.51 -10.93
C LYS A 73 3.38 15.59 -11.50
N ASN A 74 4.55 16.14 -11.82
CA ASN A 74 5.67 15.35 -12.33
C ASN A 74 6.21 14.37 -11.29
N SER A 75 6.24 14.73 -10.01
CA SER A 75 6.60 13.81 -8.94
C SER A 75 5.60 12.64 -8.86
N LEU A 76 4.29 12.91 -8.90
CA LEU A 76 3.26 11.88 -8.85
C LEU A 76 3.30 10.91 -10.05
N LYS A 77 3.69 11.39 -11.25
CA LYS A 77 3.89 10.57 -12.45
C LYS A 77 5.06 9.59 -12.35
N ASN A 78 6.02 9.86 -11.47
CA ASN A 78 7.18 8.99 -11.27
C ASN A 78 6.86 7.80 -10.34
N TRP A 79 5.76 7.83 -9.60
CA TRP A 79 5.35 6.76 -8.70
C TRP A 79 4.37 5.82 -9.38
N LYS A 80 4.84 4.62 -9.73
CA LYS A 80 4.05 3.54 -10.30
C LYS A 80 3.42 2.69 -9.20
N ILE A 81 2.17 2.34 -9.35
CA ILE A 81 1.44 1.44 -8.47
C ILE A 81 1.67 0.00 -8.92
N LEU A 82 2.13 -0.84 -8.01
CA LEU A 82 2.26 -2.28 -8.20
C LEU A 82 1.29 -2.96 -7.24
N HIS A 83 0.24 -3.58 -7.76
CA HIS A 83 -0.70 -4.35 -6.95
C HIS A 83 -0.02 -5.63 -6.47
N THR A 84 0.03 -5.80 -5.15
CA THR A 84 0.76 -6.87 -4.45
C THR A 84 -0.13 -7.53 -3.39
N PRO A 85 -1.24 -8.19 -3.81
CA PRO A 85 -2.16 -8.82 -2.87
C PRO A 85 -1.45 -9.92 -2.07
N GLY A 86 -1.83 -10.06 -0.81
CA GLY A 86 -1.27 -11.09 0.06
C GLY A 86 -1.41 -10.76 1.53
N HIS A 87 -0.84 -9.66 2.01
CA HIS A 87 -1.07 -9.16 3.37
C HIS A 87 -2.54 -8.74 3.52
N THR A 88 -3.01 -7.89 2.61
CA THR A 88 -4.43 -7.67 2.32
C THR A 88 -4.70 -7.94 0.85
N MET A 89 -5.97 -8.01 0.47
CA MET A 89 -6.35 -8.22 -0.94
C MET A 89 -6.08 -6.99 -1.80
N GLY A 90 -6.02 -5.80 -1.21
CA GLY A 90 -5.74 -4.54 -1.86
C GLY A 90 -4.34 -3.98 -1.60
N SER A 91 -3.42 -4.74 -1.02
CA SER A 91 -2.04 -4.31 -0.80
C SER A 91 -1.40 -3.82 -2.09
N VAL A 92 -0.70 -2.69 -2.02
CA VAL A 92 0.04 -2.11 -3.14
C VAL A 92 1.45 -1.70 -2.69
N CYS A 93 2.40 -1.77 -3.61
CA CYS A 93 3.69 -1.09 -3.48
C CYS A 93 3.71 0.14 -4.39
N LEU A 94 4.39 1.20 -3.97
CA LEU A 94 4.64 2.36 -4.80
C LEU A 94 6.11 2.36 -5.22
N TYR A 95 6.35 2.29 -6.52
CA TYR A 95 7.68 2.19 -7.10
C TYR A 95 8.06 3.44 -7.88
N ASN A 96 9.18 4.06 -7.50
CA ASN A 96 9.82 5.14 -8.24
C ASN A 96 11.11 4.61 -8.85
N GLU A 97 11.04 4.26 -10.13
CA GLU A 97 12.16 3.66 -10.86
C GLU A 97 13.33 4.63 -11.01
N SER A 98 13.06 5.92 -11.26
CA SER A 98 14.07 6.95 -11.44
C SER A 98 14.90 7.22 -10.19
N GLU A 99 14.28 7.19 -9.02
CA GLU A 99 14.93 7.39 -7.72
C GLU A 99 15.38 6.07 -7.08
N LYS A 100 15.02 4.93 -7.69
CA LYS A 100 15.24 3.58 -7.14
C LYS A 100 14.69 3.43 -5.72
N LEU A 101 13.43 3.80 -5.53
CA LEU A 101 12.72 3.72 -4.27
C LEU A 101 11.48 2.84 -4.40
N LEU A 102 11.26 1.98 -3.42
CA LEU A 102 10.04 1.16 -3.28
C LEU A 102 9.45 1.39 -1.89
N LEU A 103 8.24 1.93 -1.84
CA LEU A 103 7.43 1.92 -0.61
C LEU A 103 6.60 0.65 -0.65
N SER A 104 6.99 -0.36 0.15
CA SER A 104 6.42 -1.70 0.05
C SER A 104 5.21 -1.94 0.95
N GLY A 105 4.87 -0.99 1.85
CA GLY A 105 3.88 -1.27 2.89
C GLY A 105 4.25 -2.56 3.62
N ASP A 106 3.27 -3.42 3.85
CA ASP A 106 3.48 -4.69 4.54
C ASP A 106 3.61 -5.87 3.56
N THR A 107 4.18 -5.62 2.37
CA THR A 107 4.47 -6.67 1.40
C THR A 107 5.88 -7.24 1.58
N VAL A 108 6.91 -6.38 1.63
CA VAL A 108 8.32 -6.77 1.71
C VAL A 108 8.97 -6.14 2.93
N PHE A 109 9.56 -6.96 3.80
CA PHE A 109 10.39 -6.56 4.94
C PHE A 109 11.81 -7.10 4.78
N TYR A 110 12.75 -6.59 5.56
CA TYR A 110 14.10 -7.16 5.58
C TYR A 110 14.08 -8.60 6.07
N GLY A 111 14.42 -9.55 5.19
CA GLY A 111 14.45 -10.98 5.49
C GLY A 111 13.07 -11.64 5.71
N SER A 112 11.96 -10.94 5.44
CA SER A 112 10.62 -11.49 5.64
C SER A 112 9.57 -10.77 4.77
N TYR A 113 8.33 -11.19 4.87
CA TYR A 113 7.17 -10.57 4.21
C TYR A 113 6.01 -10.43 5.20
N GLY A 114 5.02 -9.63 4.84
CA GLY A 114 3.86 -9.37 5.69
C GLY A 114 3.04 -10.62 5.99
N ARG A 115 2.48 -10.68 7.18
CA ARG A 115 1.58 -11.78 7.58
C ARG A 115 0.37 -11.86 6.65
N THR A 116 -0.18 -13.05 6.49
CA THR A 116 -1.27 -13.33 5.56
C THR A 116 -2.49 -13.99 6.23
N ASP A 117 -2.44 -14.16 7.54
CA ASP A 117 -3.41 -14.90 8.34
C ASP A 117 -4.60 -14.06 8.83
N LEU A 118 -4.61 -12.75 8.56
CA LEU A 118 -5.71 -11.84 8.89
C LEU A 118 -6.40 -11.36 7.60
N GLY A 119 -7.21 -12.22 6.99
CA GLY A 119 -7.94 -11.91 5.77
C GLY A 119 -7.08 -11.83 4.49
N GLY A 120 -5.78 -12.16 4.59
CA GLY A 120 -4.85 -12.20 3.47
C GLY A 120 -4.78 -13.56 2.75
N SER A 121 -3.72 -13.75 1.96
CA SER A 121 -3.47 -14.99 1.22
C SER A 121 -1.99 -15.22 1.00
N GLU A 122 -1.45 -16.31 1.55
CA GLU A 122 -0.05 -16.67 1.35
C GLU A 122 0.27 -16.98 -0.12
N VAL A 123 -0.64 -17.63 -0.83
CA VAL A 123 -0.47 -17.93 -2.26
C VAL A 123 -0.33 -16.65 -3.08
N LEU A 124 -1.17 -15.66 -2.83
CA LEU A 124 -1.09 -14.36 -3.51
C LEU A 124 0.16 -13.58 -3.08
N MET A 125 0.55 -13.66 -1.81
CA MET A 125 1.80 -13.06 -1.33
C MET A 125 3.00 -13.61 -2.11
N MET A 126 3.13 -14.92 -2.23
CA MET A 126 4.23 -15.53 -3.00
C MET A 126 4.24 -15.11 -4.47
N GLN A 127 3.06 -14.97 -5.09
CA GLN A 127 2.95 -14.47 -6.46
C GLN A 127 3.38 -13.00 -6.55
N SER A 128 2.96 -12.19 -5.60
CA SER A 128 3.31 -10.75 -5.51
C SER A 128 4.82 -10.56 -5.33
N LEU A 129 5.44 -11.31 -4.44
CA LEU A 129 6.88 -11.27 -4.21
C LEU A 129 7.67 -11.69 -5.46
N LYS A 130 7.23 -12.75 -6.14
CA LYS A 130 7.82 -13.17 -7.41
C LYS A 130 7.72 -12.10 -8.49
N LYS A 131 6.55 -11.43 -8.60
CA LYS A 131 6.36 -10.32 -9.53
C LYS A 131 7.28 -9.14 -9.18
N LEU A 132 7.35 -8.74 -7.91
CA LEU A 132 8.23 -7.66 -7.47
C LEU A 132 9.70 -7.94 -7.80
N LYS A 133 10.16 -9.19 -7.60
CA LYS A 133 11.53 -9.60 -7.94
C LYS A 133 11.84 -9.47 -9.44
N GLN A 134 10.83 -9.59 -10.29
CA GLN A 134 10.99 -9.44 -11.75
C GLN A 134 10.90 -7.99 -12.20
N ASP A 135 10.02 -7.19 -11.58
CA ASP A 135 9.63 -5.86 -12.04
C ASP A 135 10.45 -4.73 -11.40
N VAL A 136 11.12 -5.00 -10.26
CA VAL A 136 11.86 -3.99 -9.48
C VAL A 136 13.37 -4.25 -9.58
N ASP A 137 14.14 -3.22 -9.91
CA ASP A 137 15.62 -3.29 -9.95
C ASP A 137 16.16 -3.70 -8.56
N GLY A 138 17.05 -4.67 -8.53
CA GLY A 138 17.65 -5.19 -7.30
C GLY A 138 18.38 -4.15 -6.44
N LYS A 139 18.84 -3.05 -7.03
CA LYS A 139 19.48 -1.94 -6.31
C LYS A 139 18.49 -0.92 -5.71
N THR A 140 17.18 -1.16 -5.88
CA THR A 140 16.13 -0.32 -5.34
C THR A 140 16.13 -0.39 -3.81
N LEU A 141 16.07 0.76 -3.15
CA LEU A 141 15.93 0.85 -1.71
C LEU A 141 14.47 0.62 -1.31
N VAL A 142 14.26 -0.30 -0.39
CA VAL A 142 12.93 -0.70 0.10
C VAL A 142 12.63 -0.02 1.42
N TYR A 143 11.45 0.57 1.51
CA TYR A 143 10.90 1.21 2.70
C TYR A 143 9.55 0.56 3.03
N PRO A 144 9.53 -0.38 3.98
CA PRO A 144 8.31 -1.05 4.44
C PRO A 144 7.44 -0.14 5.31
N GLY A 145 6.23 -0.60 5.64
CA GLY A 145 5.30 0.11 6.51
C GLY A 145 5.81 0.26 7.95
N HIS A 146 6.64 -0.65 8.39
CA HIS A 146 7.30 -0.65 9.71
C HIS A 146 8.63 -1.43 9.66
N ASP A 147 9.32 -1.54 10.79
CA ASP A 147 10.61 -2.23 10.96
C ASP A 147 11.80 -1.56 10.23
N TYR A 148 12.82 -2.35 9.90
CA TYR A 148 14.05 -1.86 9.28
C TYR A 148 13.82 -1.44 7.82
N CYS A 149 14.25 -0.23 7.48
CA CYS A 149 14.04 0.37 6.16
C CYS A 149 15.37 0.76 5.48
N GLY A 150 15.32 0.99 4.18
CA GLY A 150 16.47 1.42 3.39
C GLY A 150 17.42 0.28 3.00
N PHE A 151 16.96 -0.96 2.99
CA PHE A 151 17.68 -2.10 2.45
C PHE A 151 17.45 -2.23 0.94
N LYS A 152 18.36 -2.92 0.23
CA LYS A 152 18.19 -3.15 -1.20
C LYS A 152 17.26 -4.32 -1.48
N MET A 153 16.55 -4.24 -2.59
CA MET A 153 15.68 -5.33 -3.05
C MET A 153 16.44 -6.65 -3.23
N ASP A 154 17.72 -6.62 -3.62
CA ASP A 154 18.59 -7.82 -3.72
C ASP A 154 18.85 -8.50 -2.37
N GLU A 155 18.68 -7.76 -1.25
CA GLU A 155 18.88 -8.28 0.11
C GLU A 155 17.63 -8.97 0.66
N PHE A 156 16.54 -8.96 -0.13
CA PHE A 156 15.32 -9.68 0.20
C PHE A 156 15.42 -11.14 -0.27
N PHE A 157 15.31 -12.07 0.66
CA PHE A 157 15.34 -13.51 0.39
C PHE A 157 13.97 -14.14 0.58
N PHE A 158 13.65 -15.04 -0.32
CA PHE A 158 12.48 -15.91 -0.27
C PHE A 158 12.86 -17.27 0.25
#